data_3bfddb1bad22756a47d2c89b3d70fcb3
#
_entry.id   3bfddb1bad22756a47d2c89b3d70fcb3
#
_cell.length_a   1.000
_cell.length_b   1.000
_cell.length_c   1.000
_cell.angle_alpha   90.00
_cell.angle_beta   90.00
_cell.angle_gamma   90.00
#
_symmetry.space_group_name_H-M   'P 1'
#
loop_
_entity.id
_entity.type
_entity.pdbx_description
1 polymer ?
#
loop_
_entity_poly.entity_id
_entity_poly.type
_entity_poly.pdbx_seq_one_letter_code
_entity_poly.pdbx_strand_id
1 'polypeptide(L)'
;MIDRASITYEHFSELGFMKMPFMVENAWFSGSCEIKTYALEELLGTKLRALYQRKKGRDLFDMDYAMKRVEVDIDAVLRCWRRYMAHGGKTAPTAKEFLSNMEEKLALPEYCDDVKLMLRPGTDFSVDTAYSFVKGSFIDRLATAVVTKKV
;
A
#
# COMPACT_ATOMS: atom_id res chain seq x y z
N MET A 1 19.74 -21.60 7.75
CA MET A 1 20.50 -20.61 6.94
C MET A 1 19.47 -19.60 6.42
N ILE A 2 19.38 -18.45 7.06
CA ILE A 2 18.46 -17.39 6.64
C ILE A 2 19.12 -16.74 5.42
N ASP A 3 18.44 -16.86 4.29
CA ASP A 3 18.86 -16.22 3.05
C ASP A 3 18.85 -14.69 3.24
N ARG A 4 20.03 -14.09 3.33
CA ARG A 4 20.24 -12.64 3.44
C ARG A 4 20.08 -11.91 2.11
N ALA A 5 19.56 -12.58 1.10
CA ALA A 5 19.31 -12.01 -0.21
C ALA A 5 17.99 -11.28 -0.22
N SER A 6 18.07 -9.99 -0.22
CA SER A 6 17.09 -8.97 -0.57
C SER A 6 16.43 -8.19 0.57
N ILE A 7 17.22 -7.63 1.48
CA ILE A 7 16.86 -6.31 1.96
C ILE A 7 17.34 -5.34 0.87
N THR A 8 16.55 -5.19 -0.17
CA THR A 8 16.73 -4.08 -1.10
C THR A 8 16.35 -2.82 -0.36
N TYR A 9 17.35 -2.14 0.18
CA TYR A 9 17.19 -0.76 0.62
C TYR A 9 16.88 0.07 -0.62
N GLU A 10 15.61 0.36 -0.84
CA GLU A 10 15.23 1.35 -1.84
C GLU A 10 15.71 2.71 -1.31
N HIS A 11 16.85 3.16 -1.80
CA HIS A 11 17.48 4.41 -1.34
C HIS A 11 16.90 5.66 -2.00
N PHE A 12 15.83 5.52 -2.78
CA PHE A 12 15.19 6.67 -3.40
C PHE A 12 13.80 6.94 -2.81
N SER A 13 13.36 8.16 -2.94
CA SER A 13 12.02 8.62 -2.61
C SER A 13 11.51 9.53 -3.73
N GLU A 14 10.27 9.36 -4.14
CA GLU A 14 9.62 10.19 -5.14
C GLU A 14 9.16 11.53 -4.58
N LEU A 15 8.67 11.53 -3.33
CA LEU A 15 8.14 12.72 -2.65
C LEU A 15 9.11 13.34 -1.64
N GLY A 16 10.28 12.71 -1.45
CA GLY A 16 11.23 13.11 -0.42
C GLY A 16 10.93 12.48 0.94
N PHE A 17 11.93 12.51 1.80
CA PHE A 17 11.79 12.01 3.17
C PHE A 17 11.26 13.10 4.08
N MET A 18 10.46 12.70 5.05
CA MET A 18 9.99 13.56 6.12
C MET A 18 10.52 13.07 7.48
N LYS A 19 10.50 13.95 8.46
CA LYS A 19 10.81 13.61 9.85
C LYS A 19 9.52 13.63 10.64
N MET A 20 9.29 12.57 11.38
CA MET A 20 8.16 12.48 12.31
C MET A 20 8.66 12.44 13.74
N PRO A 21 8.09 13.25 14.64
CA PRO A 21 8.37 13.13 16.05
C PRO A 21 7.84 11.79 16.59
N PHE A 22 8.67 11.10 17.32
CA PHE A 22 8.33 9.87 18.01
C PHE A 22 8.61 10.03 19.48
N MET A 23 7.62 9.81 20.32
CA MET A 23 7.71 9.93 21.77
C MET A 23 7.32 8.60 22.42
N VAL A 24 8.11 8.18 23.38
CA VAL A 24 7.82 7.03 24.21
C VAL A 24 7.74 7.53 25.64
N GLU A 25 6.66 7.19 26.32
CA GLU A 25 6.47 7.44 27.74
C GLU A 25 5.86 6.21 28.39
N ASN A 26 6.59 5.59 29.30
CA ASN A 26 6.13 4.47 30.09
C ASN A 26 6.83 4.49 31.47
N ALA A 27 6.49 3.54 32.35
CA ALA A 27 7.01 3.47 33.71
C ALA A 27 8.56 3.30 33.79
N TRP A 28 9.19 2.89 32.70
CA TRP A 28 10.62 2.54 32.68
C TRP A 28 11.47 3.51 31.87
N PHE A 29 10.84 4.18 30.90
CA PHE A 29 11.56 5.05 29.96
C PHE A 29 10.66 6.17 29.46
N SER A 30 11.22 7.37 29.38
CA SER A 30 10.63 8.52 28.70
C SER A 30 11.68 9.14 27.79
N GLY A 31 11.32 9.35 26.53
CA GLY A 31 12.23 9.95 25.55
C GLY A 31 11.53 10.27 24.25
N SER A 32 12.15 11.17 23.48
CA SER A 32 11.68 11.55 22.15
C SER A 32 12.79 11.57 21.14
N CYS A 33 12.47 11.28 19.89
CA CYS A 33 13.39 11.40 18.76
C CYS A 33 12.62 11.77 17.49
N GLU A 34 13.34 12.17 16.46
CA GLU A 34 12.80 12.30 15.11
C GLU A 34 13.12 11.06 14.28
N ILE A 35 12.09 10.45 13.72
CA ILE A 35 12.23 9.31 12.83
C ILE A 35 12.13 9.78 11.39
N LYS A 36 13.14 9.50 10.58
CA LYS A 36 13.09 9.71 9.13
C LYS A 36 12.17 8.67 8.49
N THR A 37 11.16 9.12 7.76
CA THR A 37 10.18 8.26 7.11
C THR A 37 9.79 8.81 5.73
N TYR A 38 9.01 8.05 4.99
CA TYR A 38 8.40 8.48 3.73
C TYR A 38 7.08 9.21 4.00
N ALA A 39 6.65 10.02 3.02
CA ALA A 39 5.29 10.54 3.01
C ALA A 39 4.26 9.41 2.94
N LEU A 40 3.05 9.63 3.47
CA LEU A 40 2.00 8.61 3.48
C LEU A 40 1.62 8.14 2.07
N GLU A 41 1.54 9.06 1.13
CA GLU A 41 1.23 8.78 -0.27
C GLU A 41 2.30 7.86 -0.90
N GLU A 42 3.55 8.03 -0.53
CA GLU A 42 4.63 7.17 -1.00
C GLU A 42 4.54 5.78 -0.39
N LEU A 43 4.26 5.68 0.91
CA LEU A 43 4.00 4.40 1.57
C LEU A 43 2.81 3.67 0.94
N LEU A 44 1.72 4.38 0.66
CA LEU A 44 0.55 3.81 -0.01
C LEU A 44 0.84 3.40 -1.45
N GLY A 45 1.69 4.14 -2.17
CA GLY A 45 2.17 3.75 -3.50
C GLY A 45 2.94 2.42 -3.48
N THR A 46 3.81 2.23 -2.48
CA THR A 46 4.51 0.95 -2.28
C THR A 46 3.56 -0.17 -1.84
N LYS A 47 2.53 0.13 -1.04
CA LYS A 47 1.49 -0.82 -0.66
C LYS A 47 0.62 -1.24 -1.85
N LEU A 48 0.27 -0.32 -2.74
CA LEU A 48 -0.45 -0.63 -3.97
C LEU A 48 0.37 -1.55 -4.88
N ARG A 49 1.71 -1.35 -4.96
CA ARG A 49 2.62 -2.28 -5.63
C ARG A 49 2.60 -3.66 -4.97
N ALA A 50 2.70 -3.72 -3.66
CA ALA A 50 2.66 -4.97 -2.90
C ALA A 50 1.33 -5.69 -3.07
N LEU A 51 0.21 -4.99 -3.05
CA LEU A 51 -1.14 -5.51 -3.29
C LEU A 51 -1.23 -6.23 -4.64
N TYR A 52 -0.61 -5.66 -5.69
CA TYR A 52 -0.54 -6.32 -7.00
C TYR A 52 0.42 -7.51 -7.03
N GLN A 53 1.60 -7.38 -6.45
CA GLN A 53 2.68 -8.36 -6.60
C GLN A 53 2.62 -9.53 -5.61
N ARG A 54 2.01 -9.33 -4.43
CA ARG A 54 1.96 -10.33 -3.35
C ARG A 54 0.55 -10.87 -3.15
N LYS A 55 0.46 -12.07 -2.56
CA LYS A 55 -0.80 -12.69 -2.14
C LYS A 55 -0.96 -12.56 -0.63
N LYS A 56 -1.05 -11.30 -0.15
CA LYS A 56 -1.18 -10.99 1.28
C LYS A 56 -2.34 -10.00 1.51
N GLY A 57 -3.39 -10.47 2.18
CA GLY A 57 -4.60 -9.69 2.45
C GLY A 57 -4.35 -8.46 3.33
N ARG A 58 -3.31 -8.50 4.16
CA ARG A 58 -2.90 -7.35 5.01
C ARG A 58 -2.50 -6.11 4.22
N ASP A 59 -2.03 -6.24 2.98
CA ASP A 59 -1.74 -5.06 2.15
C ASP A 59 -3.03 -4.29 1.81
N LEU A 60 -4.15 -5.01 1.63
CA LEU A 60 -5.47 -4.41 1.45
C LEU A 60 -5.98 -3.74 2.73
N PHE A 61 -5.80 -4.41 3.88
CA PHE A 61 -6.15 -3.84 5.18
C PHE A 61 -5.40 -2.53 5.45
N ASP A 62 -4.10 -2.50 5.24
CA ASP A 62 -3.27 -1.31 5.49
C ASP A 62 -3.74 -0.11 4.66
N MET A 63 -4.11 -0.33 3.39
CA MET A 63 -4.64 0.71 2.51
C MET A 63 -6.00 1.22 2.96
N ASP A 64 -6.95 0.32 3.23
CA ASP A 64 -8.29 0.66 3.71
C ASP A 64 -8.21 1.42 5.04
N TYR A 65 -7.38 0.93 5.96
CA TYR A 65 -7.19 1.53 7.28
C TYR A 65 -6.65 2.96 7.21
N ALA A 66 -5.63 3.20 6.40
CA ALA A 66 -5.02 4.52 6.25
C ALA A 66 -5.99 5.50 5.62
N MET A 67 -6.61 5.13 4.50
CA MET A 67 -7.47 6.02 3.72
C MET A 67 -8.79 6.39 4.41
N LYS A 68 -9.27 5.57 5.35
CA LYS A 68 -10.45 5.91 6.17
C LYS A 68 -10.15 6.90 7.29
N ARG A 69 -8.88 7.14 7.62
CA ARG A 69 -8.46 7.96 8.77
C ARG A 69 -7.76 9.25 8.38
N VAL A 70 -7.20 9.30 7.20
CA VAL A 70 -6.42 10.45 6.73
C VAL A 70 -6.82 10.77 5.30
N GLU A 71 -6.94 12.05 5.01
CA GLU A 71 -7.09 12.51 3.62
C GLU A 71 -5.82 12.23 2.85
N VAL A 72 -5.93 11.63 1.68
CA VAL A 72 -4.83 11.14 0.86
C VAL A 72 -4.92 11.71 -0.55
N ASP A 73 -3.82 12.26 -1.05
CA ASP A 73 -3.68 12.64 -2.46
C ASP A 73 -3.52 11.38 -3.33
N ILE A 74 -4.61 10.93 -3.92
CA ILE A 74 -4.66 9.72 -4.76
C ILE A 74 -3.73 9.83 -5.97
N ASP A 75 -3.60 11.02 -6.57
CA ASP A 75 -2.74 11.20 -7.73
C ASP A 75 -1.26 11.10 -7.35
N ALA A 76 -0.90 11.58 -6.16
CA ALA A 76 0.45 11.38 -5.62
C ALA A 76 0.72 9.88 -5.36
N VAL A 77 -0.23 9.14 -4.78
CA VAL A 77 -0.09 7.69 -4.59
C VAL A 77 0.13 6.96 -5.91
N LEU A 78 -0.68 7.26 -6.93
CA LEU A 78 -0.55 6.63 -8.25
C LEU A 78 0.75 7.01 -8.96
N ARG A 79 1.25 8.23 -8.76
CA ARG A 79 2.55 8.68 -9.27
C ARG A 79 3.68 7.88 -8.61
N CYS A 80 3.69 7.76 -7.30
CA CYS A 80 4.65 6.96 -6.55
C CYS A 80 4.59 5.48 -6.97
N TRP A 81 3.39 4.90 -7.05
CA TRP A 81 3.21 3.53 -7.49
C TRP A 81 3.83 3.25 -8.86
N ARG A 82 3.59 4.11 -9.86
CA ARG A 82 4.18 3.96 -11.20
C ARG A 82 5.71 4.04 -11.14
N ARG A 83 6.23 4.95 -10.34
CA ARG A 83 7.67 5.14 -10.16
C ARG A 83 8.33 3.91 -9.55
N TYR A 84 7.73 3.35 -8.50
CA TYR A 84 8.23 2.14 -7.84
C TYR A 84 8.09 0.88 -8.72
N MET A 85 7.07 0.78 -9.56
CA MET A 85 6.95 -0.30 -10.54
C MET A 85 8.09 -0.21 -11.58
N ALA A 86 8.33 0.96 -12.13
CA ALA A 86 9.40 1.20 -13.10
C ALA A 86 10.80 0.95 -12.51
N HIS A 87 11.04 1.38 -11.27
CA HIS A 87 12.31 1.15 -10.58
C HIS A 87 12.58 -0.35 -10.37
N GLY A 88 11.56 -1.14 -10.12
CA GLY A 88 11.65 -2.59 -10.04
C GLY A 88 11.81 -3.31 -11.40
N GLY A 89 12.04 -2.57 -12.49
CA GLY A 89 12.19 -3.12 -13.85
C GLY A 89 10.89 -3.72 -14.41
N LYS A 90 9.73 -3.37 -13.86
CA LYS A 90 8.44 -3.87 -14.28
C LYS A 90 7.58 -2.75 -14.85
N THR A 91 6.83 -3.07 -15.89
CA THR A 91 5.78 -2.17 -16.38
C THR A 91 4.60 -2.18 -15.41
N ALA A 92 4.06 -1.00 -15.10
CA ALA A 92 2.85 -0.90 -14.31
C ALA A 92 1.69 -1.59 -15.06
N PRO A 93 0.90 -2.44 -14.39
CA PRO A 93 -0.22 -3.12 -15.02
C PRO A 93 -1.31 -2.14 -15.44
N THR A 94 -2.08 -2.52 -16.45
CA THR A 94 -3.33 -1.87 -16.79
C THR A 94 -4.38 -2.10 -15.72
N ALA A 95 -5.44 -1.30 -15.71
CA ALA A 95 -6.57 -1.51 -14.80
C ALA A 95 -7.15 -2.93 -14.93
N LYS A 96 -7.29 -3.43 -16.17
CA LYS A 96 -7.81 -4.77 -16.44
C LYS A 96 -6.94 -5.87 -15.84
N GLU A 97 -5.63 -5.78 -16.01
CA GLU A 97 -4.67 -6.75 -15.43
C GLU A 97 -4.70 -6.70 -13.90
N PHE A 98 -4.81 -5.50 -13.32
CA PHE A 98 -4.91 -5.35 -11.87
C PHE A 98 -6.21 -5.99 -11.34
N LEU A 99 -7.34 -5.73 -11.99
CA LEU A 99 -8.64 -6.30 -11.61
C LEU A 99 -8.62 -7.83 -11.67
N SER A 100 -8.15 -8.41 -12.77
CA SER A 100 -8.03 -9.88 -12.93
C SER A 100 -7.14 -10.49 -11.84
N ASN A 101 -6.01 -9.85 -11.53
CA ASN A 101 -5.11 -10.28 -10.46
C ASN A 101 -5.78 -10.25 -9.08
N MET A 102 -6.60 -9.24 -8.81
CA MET A 102 -7.35 -9.15 -7.54
C MET A 102 -8.47 -10.17 -7.45
N GLU A 103 -9.21 -10.41 -8.54
CA GLU A 103 -10.25 -11.45 -8.60
C GLU A 103 -9.68 -12.83 -8.27
N GLU A 104 -8.53 -13.19 -8.84
CA GLU A 104 -7.84 -14.44 -8.51
C GLU A 104 -7.46 -14.54 -7.02
N LYS A 105 -6.99 -13.44 -6.43
CA LYS A 105 -6.60 -13.39 -5.02
C LYS A 105 -7.78 -13.49 -4.08
N LEU A 106 -8.86 -12.77 -4.37
CA LEU A 106 -10.07 -12.75 -3.55
C LEU A 106 -10.79 -14.11 -3.54
N ALA A 107 -10.57 -14.95 -4.56
CA ALA A 107 -11.05 -16.31 -4.60
C ALA A 107 -10.27 -17.29 -3.67
N LEU A 108 -9.12 -16.84 -3.11
CA LEU A 108 -8.29 -17.68 -2.25
C LEU A 108 -8.65 -17.45 -0.77
N PRO A 109 -9.11 -18.47 -0.03
CA PRO A 109 -9.41 -18.34 1.40
C PRO A 109 -8.22 -17.84 2.21
N GLU A 110 -7.02 -18.32 1.93
CA GLU A 110 -5.79 -17.91 2.61
C GLU A 110 -5.46 -16.42 2.44
N TYR A 111 -5.87 -15.80 1.32
CA TYR A 111 -5.73 -14.37 1.13
C TYR A 111 -6.69 -13.58 2.02
N CYS A 112 -7.94 -14.01 2.07
CA CYS A 112 -8.97 -13.37 2.88
C CYS A 112 -8.72 -13.53 4.38
N ASP A 113 -8.14 -14.66 4.79
CA ASP A 113 -7.86 -14.99 6.18
C ASP A 113 -6.53 -14.44 6.70
N ASP A 114 -5.61 -14.02 5.82
CA ASP A 114 -4.26 -13.52 6.17
C ASP A 114 -4.30 -12.39 7.21
N VAL A 115 -5.36 -11.59 7.21
CA VAL A 115 -5.53 -10.45 8.14
C VAL A 115 -6.15 -10.87 9.47
N LYS A 116 -7.02 -11.87 9.49
CA LYS A 116 -7.85 -12.21 10.67
C LYS A 116 -7.05 -12.44 11.93
N LEU A 117 -5.90 -13.14 11.81
CA LEU A 117 -5.02 -13.44 12.94
C LEU A 117 -4.25 -12.23 13.49
N MET A 118 -4.22 -11.13 12.74
CA MET A 118 -3.48 -9.92 13.08
C MET A 118 -4.38 -8.82 13.63
N LEU A 119 -5.70 -8.94 13.46
CA LEU A 119 -6.65 -7.95 13.92
C LEU A 119 -6.82 -8.03 15.44
N ARG A 120 -6.87 -6.87 16.08
CA ARG A 120 -7.26 -6.77 17.49
C ARG A 120 -8.71 -7.20 17.64
N PRO A 121 -9.08 -7.87 18.76
CA PRO A 121 -10.48 -8.15 19.06
C PRO A 121 -11.35 -6.89 18.93
N GLY A 122 -12.48 -7.00 18.27
CA GLY A 122 -13.40 -5.88 18.03
C GLY A 122 -13.06 -4.99 16.85
N THR A 123 -12.00 -5.30 16.07
CA THR A 123 -11.74 -4.61 14.80
C THR A 123 -12.67 -5.16 13.74
N ASP A 124 -13.56 -4.31 13.23
CA ASP A 124 -14.42 -4.64 12.11
C ASP A 124 -13.66 -4.42 10.79
N PHE A 125 -13.46 -5.50 10.04
CA PHE A 125 -12.82 -5.48 8.74
C PHE A 125 -13.46 -6.48 7.80
N SER A 126 -13.91 -5.99 6.66
CA SER A 126 -14.44 -6.78 5.56
C SER A 126 -13.55 -6.62 4.33
N VAL A 127 -13.06 -7.75 3.83
CA VAL A 127 -12.23 -7.80 2.61
C VAL A 127 -12.97 -7.21 1.42
N ASP A 128 -14.26 -7.55 1.26
CA ASP A 128 -15.07 -7.08 0.13
C ASP A 128 -15.28 -5.56 0.16
N THR A 129 -15.57 -5.02 1.35
CA THR A 129 -15.73 -3.58 1.54
C THR A 129 -14.43 -2.84 1.29
N ALA A 130 -13.33 -3.33 1.84
CA ALA A 130 -12.00 -2.77 1.65
C ALA A 130 -11.56 -2.81 0.19
N TYR A 131 -11.81 -3.93 -0.48
CA TYR A 131 -11.50 -4.06 -1.91
C TYR A 131 -12.32 -3.10 -2.76
N SER A 132 -13.63 -2.99 -2.52
CA SER A 132 -14.50 -2.07 -3.25
C SER A 132 -14.03 -0.63 -3.10
N PHE A 133 -13.62 -0.23 -1.91
CA PHE A 133 -13.10 1.09 -1.62
C PHE A 133 -11.75 1.36 -2.32
N VAL A 134 -10.79 0.45 -2.21
CA VAL A 134 -9.47 0.57 -2.84
C VAL A 134 -9.59 0.52 -4.37
N LYS A 135 -10.47 -0.33 -4.91
CA LYS A 135 -10.77 -0.41 -6.33
C LYS A 135 -11.25 0.94 -6.87
N GLY A 136 -12.29 1.51 -6.27
CA GLY A 136 -12.84 2.80 -6.68
C GLY A 136 -11.86 3.97 -6.55
N SER A 137 -11.03 3.95 -5.51
CA SER A 137 -10.05 5.01 -5.25
C SER A 137 -8.85 4.98 -6.20
N PHE A 138 -8.34 3.80 -6.55
CA PHE A 138 -7.09 3.66 -7.31
C PHE A 138 -7.26 2.97 -8.65
N ILE A 139 -7.86 1.76 -8.68
CA ILE A 139 -7.82 0.91 -9.87
C ILE A 139 -8.68 1.49 -10.98
N ASP A 140 -9.85 2.01 -10.66
CA ASP A 140 -10.75 2.62 -11.64
C ASP A 140 -10.15 3.91 -12.24
N ARG A 141 -9.32 4.63 -11.48
CA ARG A 141 -8.58 5.80 -11.99
C ARG A 141 -7.45 5.42 -12.97
N LEU A 142 -6.90 4.21 -12.88
CA LEU A 142 -5.93 3.74 -13.88
C LEU A 142 -6.55 3.61 -15.26
N ALA A 143 -7.83 3.26 -15.35
CA ALA A 143 -8.57 3.18 -16.61
C ALA A 143 -8.77 4.57 -17.25
N THR A 144 -9.05 5.59 -16.44
CA THR A 144 -9.35 6.96 -16.90
C THR A 144 -8.09 7.69 -17.42
N ALA A 145 -6.92 7.41 -16.85
CA ALA A 145 -5.66 8.05 -17.24
C ALA A 145 -5.17 7.65 -18.65
N VAL A 146 -5.68 6.57 -19.23
CA VAL A 146 -5.33 6.12 -20.59
C VAL A 146 -6.06 6.95 -21.65
N VAL A 147 -7.23 7.51 -21.34
CA VAL A 147 -8.06 8.27 -22.29
C VAL A 147 -7.48 9.66 -22.55
N THR A 148 -6.79 10.25 -21.58
CA THR A 148 -6.26 11.63 -21.68
C THR A 148 -4.95 11.74 -22.49
N LYS A 149 -4.33 10.63 -22.88
CA LYS A 149 -3.09 10.61 -23.71
C LYS A 149 -3.33 10.43 -25.20
N LYS A 150 -4.58 10.49 -25.67
CA LYS A 150 -4.96 10.39 -27.09
C LYS A 150 -5.64 11.66 -27.61
N VAL A 151 -5.11 12.81 -27.25
CA VAL A 151 -5.45 14.08 -27.96
C VAL A 151 -4.14 14.80 -28.27
#